data_305cdb63835e297243325da1e6d9e662
#
_entry.id   305cdb63835e297243325da1e6d9e662
#
_cell.length_a   1.000
_cell.length_b   1.000
_cell.length_c   1.000
_cell.angle_alpha   90.00
_cell.angle_beta   90.00
_cell.angle_gamma   90.00
#
_symmetry.space_group_name_H-M   'P 1'
#
loop_
_entity.id
_entity.type
_entity.pdbx_description
1 polymer ?
#
loop_
_entity_poly.entity_id
_entity_poly.type
_entity_poly.pdbx_seq_one_letter_code
_entity_poly.pdbx_strand_id
1 'polypeptide(L)'
;MNSQGRKIYSLLALALAGCVARERHVSYVQKSWPSSAIKRVEVREVDGTINVHGGATDKILLSARVRSYGKVKEETFRADIEGDTLLIGRGSRHRIRIGFFSGWNEPRIDYDVTVPANVELKLSTVNGHIETRGVAGETAATTVNGSLDLETEGTKEVTAKSVNGRILCTFKKDFQGATFKTVNGRVIAALPPNASFYGDFTQINGDFEAAFPLDIHSHPGSRRVSGEVNGGKYELKITTVNGDIKVENLGGPTPPAPPALPAPSAVPAPPPPPAPST
;
A
#
# COMPACT_ATOMS: atom_id res chain seq x y z
N MET A 1 -12.07 25.50 30.87
CA MET A 1 -12.83 26.21 29.80
C MET A 1 -13.16 25.17 28.73
N ASN A 2 -14.45 24.79 28.66
CA ASN A 2 -14.92 23.73 27.77
C ASN A 2 -15.03 24.23 26.32
N SER A 3 -14.24 23.69 25.43
CA SER A 3 -14.40 23.87 23.99
C SER A 3 -15.35 22.79 23.46
N GLN A 4 -16.63 23.14 23.34
CA GLN A 4 -17.65 22.33 22.68
C GLN A 4 -17.38 22.29 21.16
N GLY A 5 -16.96 21.12 20.65
CA GLY A 5 -16.86 20.89 19.20
C GLY A 5 -18.26 20.95 18.56
N ARG A 6 -18.46 21.87 17.65
CA ARG A 6 -19.70 22.02 16.88
C ARG A 6 -19.95 20.77 16.02
N LYS A 7 -20.99 20.03 16.38
CA LYS A 7 -21.56 18.96 15.54
C LYS A 7 -22.46 19.58 14.50
N ILE A 8 -22.13 19.46 13.23
CA ILE A 8 -23.03 19.84 12.12
C ILE A 8 -23.70 18.56 11.63
N TYR A 9 -24.98 18.40 11.96
CA TYR A 9 -25.85 17.37 11.41
C TYR A 9 -26.68 17.99 10.28
N SER A 10 -26.48 17.51 9.05
CA SER A 10 -27.39 17.81 7.94
C SER A 10 -28.21 16.55 7.66
N LEU A 11 -29.47 16.55 8.03
CA LEU A 11 -30.46 15.54 7.64
C LEU A 11 -31.13 16.03 6.35
N LEU A 12 -30.90 15.34 5.24
CA LEU A 12 -31.73 15.48 4.05
C LEU A 12 -32.54 14.17 3.89
N ALA A 13 -33.81 14.22 4.23
CA ALA A 13 -34.75 13.13 4.02
C ALA A 13 -35.44 13.32 2.66
N LEU A 14 -35.29 12.36 1.75
CA LEU A 14 -36.12 12.26 0.55
C LEU A 14 -36.91 10.94 0.63
N ALA A 15 -38.23 11.08 0.83
CA ALA A 15 -39.17 9.96 0.86
C ALA A 15 -39.68 9.67 -0.56
N LEU A 16 -39.52 8.42 -1.03
CA LEU A 16 -40.29 7.86 -2.14
C LEU A 16 -40.65 6.41 -1.83
N ALA A 17 -41.91 6.08 -2.09
CA ALA A 17 -42.65 4.94 -1.63
C ALA A 17 -42.31 3.61 -2.34
N GLY A 18 -42.39 2.49 -1.60
CA GLY A 18 -42.89 1.25 -2.13
C GLY A 18 -41.87 0.22 -2.59
N CYS A 19 -40.83 -0.05 -1.81
CA CYS A 19 -40.11 -1.32 -1.60
C CYS A 19 -39.40 -1.15 -0.28
N VAL A 20 -39.32 -2.16 0.57
CA VAL A 20 -38.52 -2.09 1.80
C VAL A 20 -37.05 -2.07 1.40
N ALA A 21 -36.63 -0.97 0.80
CA ALA A 21 -35.25 -0.64 0.58
C ALA A 21 -34.66 -0.34 1.96
N ARG A 22 -33.80 -1.21 2.44
CA ARG A 22 -32.99 -0.99 3.63
C ARG A 22 -32.25 0.33 3.45
N GLU A 23 -32.71 1.39 4.12
CA GLU A 23 -32.14 2.73 3.97
C GLU A 23 -30.65 2.71 4.33
N ARG A 24 -29.83 3.19 3.39
CA ARG A 24 -28.41 3.42 3.63
C ARG A 24 -28.28 4.78 4.32
N HIS A 25 -27.84 4.77 5.56
CA HIS A 25 -27.50 5.98 6.27
C HIS A 25 -26.03 6.35 5.98
N VAL A 26 -25.81 7.62 5.61
CA VAL A 26 -24.47 8.20 5.44
C VAL A 26 -24.31 9.28 6.48
N SER A 27 -23.27 9.18 7.29
CA SER A 27 -22.89 10.23 8.26
C SER A 27 -21.43 10.64 8.05
N TYR A 28 -21.14 11.88 8.38
CA TYR A 28 -19.79 12.44 8.29
C TYR A 28 -19.32 12.82 9.69
N VAL A 29 -18.07 12.46 9.99
CA VAL A 29 -17.39 12.83 11.23
C VAL A 29 -16.16 13.65 10.84
N GLN A 30 -16.05 14.86 11.40
CA GLN A 30 -14.86 15.69 11.21
C GLN A 30 -14.23 15.97 12.56
N LYS A 31 -12.91 15.80 12.63
CA LYS A 31 -12.11 16.07 13.83
C LYS A 31 -10.80 16.73 13.42
N SER A 32 -10.22 17.50 14.34
CA SER A 32 -8.89 18.10 14.15
C SER A 32 -8.10 18.07 15.44
N TRP A 33 -6.77 17.92 15.31
CA TRP A 33 -5.83 17.94 16.42
C TRP A 33 -4.61 18.79 16.05
N PRO A 34 -4.03 19.56 16.99
CA PRO A 34 -2.72 20.16 16.76
C PRO A 34 -1.68 19.04 16.59
N SER A 35 -0.79 19.20 15.62
CA SER A 35 0.19 18.15 15.30
C SER A 35 1.42 18.16 16.19
N SER A 36 1.64 19.20 17.00
CA SER A 36 2.87 19.41 17.75
C SER A 36 3.28 18.28 18.69
N ALA A 37 2.32 17.52 19.21
CA ALA A 37 2.55 16.38 20.11
C ALA A 37 2.40 15.02 19.43
N ILE A 38 2.00 14.98 18.15
CA ILE A 38 1.68 13.74 17.43
C ILE A 38 2.82 13.44 16.45
N LYS A 39 3.53 12.33 16.68
CA LYS A 39 4.61 11.86 15.80
C LYS A 39 4.14 10.77 14.84
N ARG A 40 3.10 10.03 15.24
CA ARG A 40 2.57 8.91 14.47
C ARG A 40 1.05 9.00 14.31
N VAL A 41 0.57 8.66 13.13
CA VAL A 41 -0.86 8.45 12.86
C VAL A 41 -1.08 7.01 12.45
N GLU A 42 -1.90 6.30 13.22
CA GLU A 42 -2.28 4.92 12.92
C GLU A 42 -3.75 4.86 12.54
N VAL A 43 -4.05 4.36 11.32
CA VAL A 43 -5.42 4.17 10.83
C VAL A 43 -5.68 2.70 10.61
N ARG A 44 -6.73 2.18 11.25
CA ARG A 44 -7.15 0.78 11.12
C ARG A 44 -8.60 0.68 10.68
N GLU A 45 -8.84 0.01 9.58
CA GLU A 45 -10.19 -0.25 9.06
C GLU A 45 -10.34 -1.72 8.66
N VAL A 46 -11.59 -2.15 8.48
CA VAL A 46 -11.90 -3.49 7.92
C VAL A 46 -12.41 -3.33 6.49
N ASP A 47 -13.45 -2.50 6.31
CA ASP A 47 -14.09 -2.28 5.01
C ASP A 47 -14.15 -0.79 4.69
N GLY A 48 -13.28 -0.29 3.84
CA GLY A 48 -13.25 1.13 3.48
C GLY A 48 -11.94 1.57 2.86
N THR A 49 -11.92 2.82 2.44
CA THR A 49 -10.75 3.47 1.85
C THR A 49 -10.05 4.32 2.90
N ILE A 50 -8.72 4.33 2.87
CA ILE A 50 -7.90 5.21 3.69
C ILE A 50 -7.10 6.09 2.75
N ASN A 51 -7.42 7.39 2.72
CA ASN A 51 -6.68 8.39 1.97
C ASN A 51 -5.91 9.27 2.95
N VAL A 52 -4.61 9.46 2.72
CA VAL A 52 -3.77 10.32 3.55
C VAL A 52 -3.04 11.34 2.68
N HIS A 53 -3.19 12.61 3.03
CA HIS A 53 -2.57 13.73 2.35
C HIS A 53 -1.56 14.41 3.28
N GLY A 54 -0.28 14.30 2.92
CA GLY A 54 0.81 15.01 3.59
C GLY A 54 0.95 16.43 3.06
N GLY A 55 1.25 17.39 3.92
CA GLY A 55 1.41 18.77 3.52
C GLY A 55 2.04 19.66 4.59
N ALA A 56 2.19 20.95 4.25
CA ALA A 56 2.63 21.98 5.19
C ALA A 56 1.47 22.42 6.07
N THR A 57 1.20 21.67 7.13
CA THR A 57 0.12 21.94 8.08
C THR A 57 0.60 21.74 9.52
N ASP A 58 0.05 22.49 10.44
CA ASP A 58 0.28 22.38 11.89
C ASP A 58 -0.83 21.56 12.59
N LYS A 59 -1.75 21.00 11.82
CA LYS A 59 -2.89 20.23 12.32
C LYS A 59 -3.04 18.91 11.58
N ILE A 60 -3.58 17.93 12.28
CA ILE A 60 -4.11 16.72 11.67
C ILE A 60 -5.61 16.91 11.51
N LEU A 61 -6.10 16.78 10.27
CA LEU A 61 -7.53 16.90 9.95
C LEU A 61 -8.04 15.52 9.54
N LEU A 62 -9.18 15.14 10.08
CA LEU A 62 -9.84 13.88 9.75
C LEU A 62 -11.26 14.17 9.26
N SER A 63 -11.59 13.61 8.10
CA SER A 63 -12.95 13.46 7.61
C SER A 63 -13.25 11.98 7.42
N ALA A 64 -14.23 11.45 8.15
CA ALA A 64 -14.65 10.07 8.02
C ALA A 64 -16.10 10.01 7.51
N ARG A 65 -16.32 9.27 6.42
CA ARG A 65 -17.61 8.98 5.85
C ARG A 65 -18.07 7.59 6.23
N VAL A 66 -19.06 7.51 7.13
CA VAL A 66 -19.63 6.26 7.62
C VAL A 66 -20.88 5.90 6.83
N ARG A 67 -20.87 4.74 6.18
CA ARG A 67 -22.00 4.17 5.45
C ARG A 67 -22.50 2.93 6.17
N SER A 68 -23.76 2.93 6.62
CA SER A 68 -24.35 1.80 7.35
C SER A 68 -25.78 1.50 6.89
N TYR A 69 -26.24 0.29 7.18
CA TYR A 69 -27.63 -0.10 7.05
C TYR A 69 -28.28 -0.02 8.44
N GLY A 70 -28.77 1.16 8.85
CA GLY A 70 -29.35 1.42 10.15
C GLY A 70 -28.63 2.56 10.89
N LYS A 71 -29.13 2.90 12.09
CA LYS A 71 -28.57 4.01 12.89
C LYS A 71 -27.13 3.72 13.27
N VAL A 72 -26.23 4.64 12.94
CA VAL A 72 -24.83 4.61 13.36
C VAL A 72 -24.78 4.89 14.85
N LYS A 73 -24.20 3.98 15.62
CA LYS A 73 -23.93 4.19 17.04
C LYS A 73 -22.70 5.10 17.19
N GLU A 74 -22.68 5.98 18.18
CA GLU A 74 -21.50 6.84 18.45
C GLU A 74 -20.20 6.03 18.66
N GLU A 75 -20.31 4.81 19.15
CA GLU A 75 -19.21 3.87 19.38
C GLU A 75 -18.60 3.26 18.10
N THR A 76 -19.21 3.50 16.94
CA THR A 76 -18.76 2.92 15.65
C THR A 76 -17.40 3.44 15.21
N PHE A 77 -17.07 4.65 15.63
CA PHE A 77 -15.86 5.36 15.25
C PHE A 77 -15.09 5.84 16.47
N ARG A 78 -13.79 5.66 16.44
CA ARG A 78 -12.86 6.10 17.49
C ARG A 78 -11.69 6.88 16.89
N ALA A 79 -11.30 7.97 17.54
CA ALA A 79 -10.07 8.68 17.26
C ALA A 79 -9.53 9.23 18.58
N ASP A 80 -8.48 8.59 19.09
CA ASP A 80 -7.88 8.85 20.39
C ASP A 80 -6.37 9.05 20.28
N ILE A 81 -5.81 9.83 21.20
CA ILE A 81 -4.36 10.02 21.31
C ILE A 81 -3.85 9.10 22.41
N GLU A 82 -2.89 8.24 22.10
CA GLU A 82 -2.17 7.40 23.04
C GLU A 82 -0.66 7.74 22.96
N GLY A 83 -0.16 8.45 23.96
CA GLY A 83 1.20 8.99 23.93
C GLY A 83 1.38 10.03 22.82
N ASP A 84 2.27 9.76 21.88
CA ASP A 84 2.52 10.58 20.70
C ASP A 84 1.85 10.02 19.41
N THR A 85 0.94 9.07 19.55
CA THR A 85 0.26 8.39 18.44
C THR A 85 -1.22 8.74 18.43
N LEU A 86 -1.72 9.21 17.28
CA LEU A 86 -3.16 9.34 17.02
C LEU A 86 -3.69 8.04 16.41
N LEU A 87 -4.55 7.36 17.16
CA LEU A 87 -5.21 6.12 16.72
C LEU A 87 -6.58 6.44 16.13
N ILE A 88 -6.80 6.06 14.89
CA ILE A 88 -8.07 6.24 14.15
C ILE A 88 -8.58 4.87 13.72
N GLY A 89 -9.85 4.57 13.95
CA GLY A 89 -10.43 3.31 13.55
C GLY A 89 -11.81 3.02 14.12
N ARG A 90 -12.23 1.78 14.05
CA ARG A 90 -13.50 1.34 14.64
C ARG A 90 -13.48 1.38 16.17
N GLY A 91 -14.58 1.81 16.77
CA GLY A 91 -14.70 2.10 18.19
C GLY A 91 -14.80 0.92 19.16
N SER A 92 -14.55 -0.30 18.73
CA SER A 92 -14.65 -1.46 19.62
C SER A 92 -13.28 -1.84 20.22
N ARG A 93 -13.15 -1.79 21.54
CA ARG A 93 -12.03 -2.39 22.29
C ARG A 93 -11.97 -3.92 22.19
N HIS A 94 -12.89 -4.54 21.48
CA HIS A 94 -12.88 -5.97 21.30
C HIS A 94 -11.76 -6.36 20.35
N ARG A 95 -10.83 -7.17 20.88
CA ARG A 95 -9.94 -8.01 20.10
C ARG A 95 -10.68 -8.46 18.86
N ILE A 96 -10.06 -8.29 17.70
CA ILE A 96 -10.54 -8.87 16.44
C ILE A 96 -10.86 -10.34 16.75
N ARG A 97 -12.11 -10.64 17.07
CA ARG A 97 -12.63 -12.01 17.03
C ARG A 97 -12.73 -12.30 15.54
N ILE A 98 -11.74 -13.03 15.04
CA ILE A 98 -11.85 -13.72 13.76
C ILE A 98 -12.94 -14.78 13.97
N GLY A 99 -14.18 -14.37 13.85
CA GLY A 99 -15.35 -15.24 13.85
C GLY A 99 -15.94 -15.18 12.45
N PHE A 100 -16.09 -16.33 11.81
CA PHE A 100 -16.66 -16.53 10.47
C PHE A 100 -18.13 -16.06 10.30
N PHE A 101 -18.69 -15.36 11.27
CA PHE A 101 -20.04 -14.79 11.27
C PHE A 101 -20.05 -13.34 11.76
N SER A 102 -19.32 -12.44 11.07
CA SER A 102 -19.64 -11.02 11.19
C SER A 102 -20.88 -10.76 10.32
N GLY A 103 -21.95 -10.33 10.98
CA GLY A 103 -23.26 -10.15 10.34
C GLY A 103 -23.19 -9.15 9.18
N TRP A 104 -24.02 -9.32 8.19
CA TRP A 104 -24.18 -8.57 6.93
C TRP A 104 -24.47 -7.05 7.08
N ASN A 105 -24.19 -6.45 8.25
CA ASN A 105 -24.54 -5.08 8.63
C ASN A 105 -23.37 -4.25 9.15
N GLU A 106 -22.12 -4.65 8.91
CA GLU A 106 -20.96 -3.88 9.32
C GLU A 106 -20.90 -2.54 8.56
N PRO A 107 -20.70 -1.42 9.24
CA PRO A 107 -20.56 -0.13 8.58
C PRO A 107 -19.26 -0.09 7.78
N ARG A 108 -19.29 0.50 6.61
CA ARG A 108 -18.11 0.85 5.82
C ARG A 108 -17.69 2.27 6.15
N ILE A 109 -16.42 2.47 6.48
CA ILE A 109 -15.89 3.79 6.83
C ILE A 109 -14.77 4.15 5.85
N ASP A 110 -14.94 5.26 5.14
CA ASP A 110 -13.89 5.82 4.30
C ASP A 110 -13.27 7.00 5.07
N TYR A 111 -11.96 7.00 5.19
CA TYR A 111 -11.18 8.01 5.88
C TYR A 111 -10.43 8.89 4.89
N ASP A 112 -10.46 10.19 5.15
CA ASP A 112 -9.65 11.20 4.49
C ASP A 112 -8.90 11.97 5.58
N VAL A 113 -7.57 11.85 5.60
CA VAL A 113 -6.73 12.36 6.68
C VAL A 113 -5.66 13.28 6.10
N THR A 114 -5.65 14.53 6.54
CA THR A 114 -4.56 15.47 6.22
C THR A 114 -3.60 15.52 7.39
N VAL A 115 -2.30 15.36 7.13
CA VAL A 115 -1.24 15.30 8.14
C VAL A 115 -0.05 16.18 7.75
N PRO A 116 0.79 16.61 8.70
CA PRO A 116 2.12 17.13 8.36
C PRO A 116 2.91 16.08 7.56
N ALA A 117 3.64 16.51 6.54
CA ALA A 117 4.32 15.58 5.62
C ALA A 117 5.28 14.60 6.33
N ASN A 118 5.91 15.00 7.42
CA ASN A 118 6.93 14.22 8.13
C ASN A 118 6.37 13.27 9.21
N VAL A 119 5.06 13.19 9.37
CA VAL A 119 4.42 12.28 10.35
C VAL A 119 4.60 10.83 9.91
N GLU A 120 4.94 9.96 10.86
CA GLU A 120 4.99 8.52 10.63
C GLU A 120 3.56 7.98 10.42
N LEU A 121 3.39 7.15 9.40
CA LEU A 121 2.10 6.56 9.03
C LEU A 121 2.10 5.05 9.20
N LYS A 122 1.08 4.55 9.91
CA LYS A 122 0.78 3.12 9.96
C LYS A 122 -0.66 2.87 9.56
N LEU A 123 -0.85 2.36 8.35
CA LEU A 123 -2.15 2.25 7.71
C LEU A 123 -2.51 0.78 7.50
N SER A 124 -3.70 0.37 7.90
CA SER A 124 -4.13 -1.01 7.71
C SER A 124 -5.62 -1.11 7.38
N THR A 125 -5.93 -1.95 6.40
CA THR A 125 -7.31 -2.33 6.07
C THR A 125 -7.38 -3.82 5.74
N VAL A 126 -8.58 -4.41 5.78
CA VAL A 126 -8.77 -5.80 5.33
C VAL A 126 -9.29 -5.79 3.89
N ASN A 127 -10.41 -5.10 3.65
CA ASN A 127 -11.05 -5.02 2.33
C ASN A 127 -11.13 -3.56 1.92
N GLY A 128 -10.07 -3.05 1.30
CA GLY A 128 -10.08 -1.64 0.92
C GLY A 128 -8.82 -1.18 0.22
N HIS A 129 -8.87 0.08 -0.16
CA HIS A 129 -7.77 0.77 -0.83
C HIS A 129 -7.08 1.71 0.16
N ILE A 130 -5.75 1.76 0.11
CA ILE A 130 -4.95 2.75 0.84
C ILE A 130 -4.24 3.62 -0.19
N GLU A 131 -4.43 4.91 -0.06
CA GLU A 131 -3.78 5.92 -0.88
C GLU A 131 -3.04 6.93 -0.01
N THR A 132 -1.80 7.25 -0.36
CA THR A 132 -1.03 8.34 0.27
C THR A 132 -0.51 9.31 -0.78
N ARG A 133 -0.50 10.59 -0.46
CA ARG A 133 0.01 11.66 -1.33
C ARG A 133 0.83 12.66 -0.51
N GLY A 134 1.98 13.06 -1.04
CA GLY A 134 2.80 14.13 -0.44
C GLY A 134 3.35 13.82 0.95
N VAL A 135 3.52 12.55 1.33
CA VAL A 135 4.07 12.14 2.61
C VAL A 135 5.60 12.01 2.52
N ALA A 136 6.29 12.38 3.61
CA ALA A 136 7.74 12.32 3.71
C ALA A 136 8.20 11.50 4.93
N GLY A 137 7.30 11.18 5.86
CA GLY A 137 7.56 10.33 7.01
C GLY A 137 7.65 8.85 6.66
N GLU A 138 8.14 8.05 7.62
CA GLU A 138 8.11 6.60 7.50
C GLU A 138 6.67 6.11 7.29
N THR A 139 6.48 5.21 6.33
CA THR A 139 5.13 4.75 5.95
C THR A 139 5.06 3.23 5.94
N ALA A 140 4.17 2.69 6.77
CA ALA A 140 3.82 1.27 6.77
C ALA A 140 2.35 1.08 6.37
N ALA A 141 2.10 0.45 5.22
CA ALA A 141 0.75 0.19 4.71
C ALA A 141 0.50 -1.31 4.54
N THR A 142 -0.64 -1.80 5.02
CA THR A 142 -0.99 -3.22 4.92
C THR A 142 -2.46 -3.39 4.53
N THR A 143 -2.71 -4.29 3.58
CA THR A 143 -4.08 -4.71 3.23
C THR A 143 -4.13 -6.23 3.03
N VAL A 144 -5.32 -6.82 3.12
CA VAL A 144 -5.53 -8.23 2.73
C VAL A 144 -6.10 -8.29 1.33
N ASN A 145 -7.23 -7.63 1.10
CA ASN A 145 -7.90 -7.60 -0.20
C ASN A 145 -8.06 -6.16 -0.65
N GLY A 146 -7.12 -5.69 -1.45
CA GLY A 146 -7.16 -4.32 -1.95
C GLY A 146 -5.81 -3.84 -2.46
N SER A 147 -5.79 -2.65 -3.01
CA SER A 147 -4.60 -2.04 -3.58
C SER A 147 -3.99 -1.00 -2.63
N LEU A 148 -2.68 -0.87 -2.72
CA LEU A 148 -1.89 0.16 -2.08
C LEU A 148 -1.34 1.09 -3.16
N ASP A 149 -1.69 2.37 -3.10
CA ASP A 149 -1.22 3.40 -4.02
C ASP A 149 -0.52 4.49 -3.19
N LEU A 150 0.80 4.35 -3.09
CA LEU A 150 1.61 5.13 -2.17
C LEU A 150 2.48 6.13 -2.94
N GLU A 151 2.27 7.40 -2.70
CA GLU A 151 3.15 8.46 -3.18
C GLU A 151 3.88 9.07 -2.00
N THR A 152 5.21 9.08 -2.06
CA THR A 152 6.10 9.60 -1.01
C THR A 152 7.18 10.50 -1.60
N GLU A 153 7.69 11.41 -0.77
CA GLU A 153 8.88 12.19 -1.09
C GLU A 153 10.17 11.33 -1.08
N GLY A 154 10.13 10.13 -0.46
CA GLY A 154 11.24 9.17 -0.43
C GLY A 154 12.31 9.45 0.61
N THR A 155 12.06 10.34 1.57
CA THR A 155 13.03 10.73 2.61
C THR A 155 13.06 9.80 3.82
N LYS A 156 12.24 8.76 3.81
CA LYS A 156 12.17 7.69 4.83
C LYS A 156 11.78 6.37 4.18
N GLU A 157 11.97 5.27 4.93
CA GLU A 157 11.63 3.92 4.49
C GLU A 157 10.12 3.74 4.29
N VAL A 158 9.76 2.94 3.28
CA VAL A 158 8.38 2.55 2.99
C VAL A 158 8.22 1.04 3.07
N THR A 159 7.29 0.59 3.89
CA THR A 159 6.88 -0.82 3.94
C THR A 159 5.45 -0.97 3.43
N ALA A 160 5.23 -1.81 2.41
CA ALA A 160 3.90 -2.12 1.91
C ALA A 160 3.66 -3.63 1.81
N LYS A 161 2.51 -4.08 2.33
CA LYS A 161 2.14 -5.51 2.33
C LYS A 161 0.71 -5.70 1.86
N SER A 162 0.51 -6.62 0.93
CA SER A 162 -0.83 -7.06 0.49
C SER A 162 -0.88 -8.59 0.44
N VAL A 163 -2.07 -9.17 0.55
CA VAL A 163 -2.26 -10.58 0.19
C VAL A 163 -2.79 -10.66 -1.23
N ASN A 164 -3.90 -9.98 -1.51
CA ASN A 164 -4.54 -9.97 -2.82
C ASN A 164 -4.71 -8.53 -3.29
N GLY A 165 -3.76 -8.05 -4.10
CA GLY A 165 -3.85 -6.70 -4.66
C GLY A 165 -2.53 -6.13 -5.13
N ARG A 166 -2.67 -5.07 -5.92
CA ARG A 166 -1.52 -4.33 -6.47
C ARG A 166 -0.90 -3.45 -5.39
N ILE A 167 0.43 -3.37 -5.42
CA ILE A 167 1.21 -2.34 -4.71
C ILE A 167 1.82 -1.43 -5.78
N LEU A 168 1.49 -0.16 -5.74
CA LEU A 168 2.14 0.90 -6.50
C LEU A 168 2.76 1.87 -5.50
N CYS A 169 4.08 2.09 -5.60
CA CYS A 169 4.76 3.08 -4.76
C CYS A 169 5.60 4.00 -5.64
N THR A 170 5.36 5.30 -5.53
CA THR A 170 6.07 6.34 -6.27
C THR A 170 6.90 7.21 -5.33
N PHE A 171 8.20 7.24 -5.54
CA PHE A 171 9.17 8.06 -4.79
C PHE A 171 9.49 9.30 -5.60
N LYS A 172 9.00 10.47 -5.16
CA LYS A 172 9.04 11.71 -5.97
C LYS A 172 10.41 12.38 -6.03
N LYS A 173 11.17 12.39 -4.93
CA LYS A 173 12.39 13.19 -4.80
C LYS A 173 13.64 12.36 -4.47
N ASP A 174 13.51 11.44 -3.53
CA ASP A 174 14.61 10.68 -2.98
C ASP A 174 14.18 9.22 -2.76
N PHE A 175 15.14 8.36 -2.44
CA PHE A 175 14.90 6.96 -2.07
C PHE A 175 15.78 6.56 -0.89
N GLN A 176 15.18 6.20 0.23
CA GLN A 176 15.87 5.78 1.45
C GLN A 176 15.44 4.36 1.93
N GLY A 177 15.06 3.50 1.00
CA GLY A 177 14.72 2.12 1.27
C GLY A 177 13.23 1.81 1.13
N ALA A 178 12.96 0.56 0.70
CA ALA A 178 11.60 0.05 0.65
C ALA A 178 11.52 -1.46 0.74
N THR A 179 10.46 -1.94 1.41
CA THR A 179 10.14 -3.37 1.48
C THR A 179 8.70 -3.60 1.03
N PHE A 180 8.51 -4.30 -0.10
CA PHE A 180 7.18 -4.63 -0.63
C PHE A 180 6.96 -6.14 -0.65
N LYS A 181 5.79 -6.56 -0.15
CA LYS A 181 5.42 -7.99 -0.13
C LYS A 181 3.97 -8.17 -0.57
N THR A 182 3.74 -9.05 -1.53
CA THR A 182 2.40 -9.49 -1.91
C THR A 182 2.36 -10.99 -2.15
N VAL A 183 1.18 -11.59 -2.07
CA VAL A 183 1.02 -13.01 -2.47
C VAL A 183 0.49 -13.05 -3.90
N ASN A 184 -0.63 -12.38 -4.16
CA ASN A 184 -1.28 -12.35 -5.47
C ASN A 184 -1.44 -10.90 -5.93
N GLY A 185 -0.52 -10.42 -6.75
CA GLY A 185 -0.61 -9.05 -7.28
C GLY A 185 0.70 -8.53 -7.84
N ARG A 186 0.56 -7.50 -8.66
CA ARG A 186 1.71 -6.79 -9.24
C ARG A 186 2.28 -5.79 -8.25
N VAL A 187 3.60 -5.68 -8.21
CA VAL A 187 4.33 -4.65 -7.47
C VAL A 187 5.01 -3.71 -8.46
N ILE A 188 4.74 -2.43 -8.34
CA ILE A 188 5.37 -1.38 -9.14
C ILE A 188 6.06 -0.41 -8.19
N ALA A 189 7.37 -0.28 -8.33
CA ALA A 189 8.19 0.71 -7.62
C ALA A 189 8.71 1.73 -8.62
N ALA A 190 8.19 2.96 -8.57
CA ALA A 190 8.62 4.05 -9.42
C ALA A 190 9.61 4.94 -8.63
N LEU A 191 10.87 4.98 -9.06
CA LEU A 191 11.99 5.59 -8.37
C LEU A 191 12.53 6.81 -9.13
N PRO A 192 13.11 7.80 -8.45
CA PRO A 192 13.81 8.88 -9.11
C PRO A 192 15.06 8.38 -9.85
N PRO A 193 15.52 9.07 -10.91
CA PRO A 193 16.65 8.61 -11.74
C PRO A 193 17.98 8.50 -10.98
N ASN A 194 18.13 9.24 -9.92
CA ASN A 194 19.32 9.26 -9.05
C ASN A 194 19.23 8.29 -7.86
N ALA A 195 18.20 7.43 -7.81
CA ALA A 195 18.06 6.44 -6.73
C ALA A 195 19.31 5.54 -6.66
N SER A 196 19.84 5.39 -5.45
CA SER A 196 20.96 4.49 -5.15
C SER A 196 20.45 3.34 -4.28
N PHE A 197 20.42 2.11 -4.83
CA PHE A 197 19.86 0.99 -4.10
C PHE A 197 20.51 -0.35 -4.46
N TYR A 198 20.47 -1.27 -3.49
CA TYR A 198 20.65 -2.70 -3.70
C TYR A 198 19.26 -3.34 -3.82
N GLY A 199 18.95 -3.89 -4.98
CA GLY A 199 17.70 -4.59 -5.25
C GLY A 199 17.76 -6.07 -4.88
N ASP A 200 16.75 -6.55 -4.13
CA ASP A 200 16.53 -7.97 -3.81
C ASP A 200 15.08 -8.34 -4.21
N PHE A 201 14.94 -8.95 -5.37
CA PHE A 201 13.65 -9.25 -5.97
C PHE A 201 13.42 -10.77 -5.97
N THR A 202 12.35 -11.21 -5.33
CA THR A 202 11.97 -12.62 -5.28
C THR A 202 10.56 -12.80 -5.81
N GLN A 203 10.39 -13.62 -6.84
CA GLN A 203 9.07 -13.99 -7.37
C GLN A 203 9.01 -15.47 -7.70
N ILE A 204 7.81 -16.06 -7.58
CA ILE A 204 7.62 -17.48 -7.93
C ILE A 204 6.99 -17.59 -9.33
N ASN A 205 5.93 -16.85 -9.60
CA ASN A 205 5.26 -16.81 -10.89
C ASN A 205 5.04 -15.36 -11.30
N GLY A 206 5.45 -14.98 -12.51
CA GLY A 206 5.31 -13.63 -13.05
C GLY A 206 6.58 -13.16 -13.76
N ASP A 207 6.53 -11.95 -14.27
CA ASP A 207 7.59 -11.31 -15.02
C ASP A 207 8.32 -10.25 -14.16
N PHE A 208 9.62 -10.12 -14.38
CA PHE A 208 10.46 -9.07 -13.79
C PHE A 208 10.89 -8.08 -14.86
N GLU A 209 10.61 -6.80 -14.61
CA GLU A 209 11.02 -5.69 -15.47
C GLU A 209 11.68 -4.59 -14.63
N ALA A 210 12.85 -4.12 -15.00
CA ALA A 210 13.51 -3.00 -14.35
C ALA A 210 14.02 -1.99 -15.38
N ALA A 211 13.69 -0.71 -15.15
CA ALA A 211 14.14 0.42 -15.97
C ALA A 211 15.48 1.00 -15.51
N PHE A 212 16.22 0.29 -14.68
CA PHE A 212 17.57 0.65 -14.22
C PHE A 212 18.60 -0.36 -14.74
N PRO A 213 19.84 0.06 -15.05
CA PRO A 213 20.93 -0.86 -15.36
C PRO A 213 21.29 -1.63 -14.08
N LEU A 214 20.73 -2.81 -13.95
CA LEU A 214 21.02 -3.73 -12.84
C LEU A 214 22.13 -4.69 -13.29
N ASP A 215 23.21 -4.79 -12.53
CA ASP A 215 24.12 -5.93 -12.62
C ASP A 215 23.42 -7.14 -12.02
N ILE A 216 22.79 -7.93 -12.90
CA ILE A 216 21.92 -9.03 -12.49
C ILE A 216 22.77 -10.24 -12.11
N HIS A 217 22.74 -10.62 -10.86
CA HIS A 217 23.27 -11.89 -10.38
C HIS A 217 22.13 -12.92 -10.30
N SER A 218 21.83 -13.61 -11.40
CA SER A 218 20.86 -14.70 -11.41
C SER A 218 21.61 -16.05 -11.42
N HIS A 219 21.24 -16.96 -10.53
CA HIS A 219 21.73 -18.34 -10.57
C HIS A 219 20.72 -19.16 -11.42
N PRO A 220 21.19 -20.06 -12.29
CA PRO A 220 20.33 -20.99 -13.04
C PRO A 220 19.36 -21.70 -12.08
N GLY A 221 18.06 -21.60 -12.33
CA GLY A 221 17.03 -22.19 -11.48
C GLY A 221 16.60 -21.35 -10.25
N SER A 222 17.23 -20.21 -10.00
CA SER A 222 16.81 -19.27 -8.97
C SER A 222 15.77 -18.29 -9.53
N ARG A 223 14.68 -18.10 -8.79
CA ARG A 223 13.67 -17.07 -9.05
C ARG A 223 13.97 -15.76 -8.31
N ARG A 224 15.21 -15.58 -7.91
CA ARG A 224 15.69 -14.38 -7.21
C ARG A 224 16.60 -13.60 -8.15
N VAL A 225 16.32 -12.32 -8.28
CA VAL A 225 17.12 -11.34 -9.00
C VAL A 225 17.67 -10.35 -7.97
N SER A 226 18.96 -10.09 -8.00
CA SER A 226 19.57 -9.06 -7.17
C SER A 226 20.55 -8.24 -7.98
N GLY A 227 20.76 -7.00 -7.61
CA GLY A 227 21.70 -6.13 -8.29
C GLY A 227 21.80 -4.76 -7.64
N GLU A 228 22.85 -4.05 -8.00
CA GLU A 228 23.13 -2.71 -7.48
C GLU A 228 22.85 -1.63 -8.53
N VAL A 229 22.33 -0.50 -8.07
CA VAL A 229 22.14 0.71 -8.86
C VAL A 229 22.77 1.88 -8.13
N ASN A 230 23.62 2.63 -8.83
CA ASN A 230 24.26 3.86 -8.30
C ASN A 230 24.95 3.63 -6.94
N GLY A 231 25.65 2.48 -6.74
CA GLY A 231 26.42 2.16 -5.53
C GLY A 231 25.62 1.56 -4.38
N GLY A 232 24.38 1.12 -4.58
CA GLY A 232 23.68 0.21 -3.67
C GLY A 232 23.41 0.74 -2.24
N LYS A 233 23.22 2.06 -2.06
CA LYS A 233 23.21 2.69 -0.72
C LYS A 233 22.05 2.23 0.17
N TYR A 234 20.85 2.00 -0.40
CA TYR A 234 19.64 1.63 0.32
C TYR A 234 19.07 0.31 -0.19
N GLU A 235 18.31 -0.41 0.60
CA GLU A 235 17.70 -1.68 0.17
C GLU A 235 16.34 -1.42 -0.50
N LEU A 236 16.14 -2.04 -1.69
CA LEU A 236 14.84 -2.22 -2.33
C LEU A 236 14.49 -3.70 -2.35
N LYS A 237 13.65 -4.14 -1.43
CA LYS A 237 13.25 -5.53 -1.33
C LYS A 237 11.82 -5.73 -1.81
N ILE A 238 11.63 -6.58 -2.82
CA ILE A 238 10.30 -6.90 -3.35
C ILE A 238 10.11 -8.42 -3.39
N THR A 239 9.02 -8.89 -2.80
CA THR A 239 8.67 -10.32 -2.80
C THR A 239 7.23 -10.50 -3.26
N THR A 240 7.01 -11.35 -4.26
CA THR A 240 5.69 -11.79 -4.69
C THR A 240 5.65 -13.29 -4.93
N VAL A 241 4.49 -13.92 -4.78
CA VAL A 241 4.29 -15.32 -5.15
C VAL A 241 3.75 -15.42 -6.57
N ASN A 242 2.62 -14.74 -6.82
CA ASN A 242 1.95 -14.73 -8.12
C ASN A 242 1.72 -13.28 -8.55
N GLY A 243 2.57 -12.79 -9.42
CA GLY A 243 2.47 -11.42 -9.96
C GLY A 243 3.79 -10.87 -10.45
N ASP A 244 3.72 -9.79 -11.18
CA ASP A 244 4.86 -9.15 -11.81
C ASP A 244 5.53 -8.16 -10.86
N ILE A 245 6.84 -8.02 -11.02
CA ILE A 245 7.63 -6.97 -10.36
C ILE A 245 8.10 -6.00 -11.43
N LYS A 246 7.77 -4.72 -11.26
CA LYS A 246 8.23 -3.65 -12.13
C LYS A 246 8.93 -2.55 -11.36
N VAL A 247 10.16 -2.22 -11.74
CA VAL A 247 10.91 -1.09 -11.18
C VAL A 247 11.05 -0.03 -12.27
N GLU A 248 10.33 1.08 -12.11
CA GLU A 248 10.26 2.19 -13.08
C GLU A 248 11.20 3.33 -12.72
N ASN A 249 11.74 4.00 -13.74
CA ASN A 249 12.54 5.20 -13.58
C ASN A 249 11.70 6.43 -13.96
N LEU A 250 11.50 7.36 -13.02
CA LEU A 250 10.69 8.57 -13.21
C LEU A 250 11.36 9.61 -14.14
N GLY A 251 12.63 9.46 -14.46
CA GLY A 251 13.44 10.48 -15.16
C GLY A 251 13.73 10.21 -16.63
N GLY A 252 13.31 9.10 -17.21
CA GLY A 252 13.72 8.83 -18.58
C GLY A 252 13.07 7.62 -19.25
N PRO A 253 13.29 7.47 -20.58
CA PRO A 253 12.86 6.28 -21.29
C PRO A 253 13.55 5.05 -20.72
N THR A 254 12.81 3.95 -20.71
CA THR A 254 13.33 2.62 -20.33
C THR A 254 14.66 2.34 -21.01
N PRO A 255 15.74 1.99 -20.30
CA PRO A 255 16.96 1.54 -20.95
C PRO A 255 16.64 0.38 -21.91
N PRO A 256 17.34 0.25 -23.05
CA PRO A 256 17.14 -0.89 -23.92
C PRO A 256 17.36 -2.17 -23.11
N ALA A 257 16.51 -3.17 -23.35
CA ALA A 257 16.61 -4.46 -22.68
C ALA A 257 18.06 -4.98 -22.77
N PRO A 258 18.63 -5.55 -21.69
CA PRO A 258 19.95 -6.15 -21.77
C PRO A 258 19.97 -7.13 -22.93
N PRO A 259 21.09 -7.24 -23.67
CA PRO A 259 21.19 -8.13 -24.81
C PRO A 259 20.79 -9.54 -24.36
N ALA A 260 19.91 -10.17 -25.13
CA ALA A 260 19.45 -11.52 -24.86
C ALA A 260 20.68 -12.42 -24.62
N LEU A 261 20.67 -13.15 -23.52
CA LEU A 261 21.70 -14.16 -23.24
C LEU A 261 21.83 -15.04 -24.49
N PRO A 262 23.06 -15.35 -24.96
CA PRO A 262 23.24 -16.22 -26.10
C PRO A 262 22.48 -17.52 -25.83
N ALA A 263 21.70 -17.96 -26.81
CA ALA A 263 20.96 -19.19 -26.74
C ALA A 263 21.92 -20.32 -26.33
N PRO A 264 21.52 -21.22 -25.42
CA PRO A 264 22.38 -22.36 -25.04
C PRO A 264 22.80 -23.06 -26.31
N SER A 265 24.12 -23.22 -26.48
CA SER A 265 24.70 -23.92 -27.63
C SER A 265 24.02 -25.27 -27.78
N ALA A 266 23.48 -25.52 -28.96
CA ALA A 266 22.79 -26.76 -29.27
C ALA A 266 23.71 -27.95 -28.86
N VAL A 267 23.19 -28.81 -27.99
CA VAL A 267 23.86 -30.09 -27.67
C VAL A 267 24.03 -30.85 -28.98
N PRO A 268 25.24 -31.26 -29.36
CA PRO A 268 25.44 -32.05 -30.57
C PRO A 268 24.58 -33.31 -30.52
N ALA A 269 23.91 -33.62 -31.62
CA ALA A 269 23.09 -34.80 -31.75
C ALA A 269 23.93 -36.08 -31.46
N PRO A 270 23.38 -37.08 -30.74
CA PRO A 270 24.08 -38.34 -30.52
C PRO A 270 24.42 -39.02 -31.86
N PRO A 271 25.55 -39.70 -31.97
CA PRO A 271 25.94 -40.40 -33.18
C PRO A 271 24.90 -41.48 -33.56
N PRO A 272 24.69 -41.73 -34.86
CA PRO A 272 23.74 -42.75 -35.30
C PRO A 272 24.19 -44.14 -34.83
N PRO A 273 23.23 -45.06 -34.56
CA PRO A 273 23.54 -46.42 -34.15
C PRO A 273 24.33 -47.16 -35.22
N PRO A 274 25.25 -48.11 -34.86
CA PRO A 274 26.01 -48.89 -35.84
C PRO A 274 25.06 -49.74 -36.69
N ALA A 275 25.42 -49.87 -38.00
CA ALA A 275 24.66 -50.69 -38.93
C ALA A 275 24.69 -52.17 -38.53
N PRO A 276 23.60 -52.95 -38.74
CA PRO A 276 23.60 -54.37 -38.44
C PRO A 276 24.63 -55.09 -39.30
N SER A 277 25.49 -55.88 -38.68
CA SER A 277 26.44 -56.76 -39.33
C SER A 277 25.67 -57.91 -40.01
N THR A 278 25.81 -58.05 -41.32
CA THR A 278 25.38 -59.19 -42.13
C THR A 278 26.24 -60.44 -41.86
#